data_121a8e46ce5953408c351fabf7913013
#
_entry.id   121a8e46ce5953408c351fabf7913013
#
_cell.length_a   1.000
_cell.length_b   1.000
_cell.length_c   1.000
_cell.angle_alpha   90.00
_cell.angle_beta   90.00
_cell.angle_gamma   90.00
#
_symmetry.space_group_name_H-M   'P 1'
#
loop_
_entity.id
_entity.type
_entity.pdbx_description
1 polymer ?
#
loop_
_entity_poly.entity_id
_entity_poly.type
_entity_poly.pdbx_seq_one_letter_code
_entity_poly.pdbx_strand_id
1 'polypeptide(L)'
;MHDAEALLPKYLRFVKGVIDSADLPLNVSREILQESRDVKAIREGCTKRVLSMLEELANHEDQAKRDQYAAFWAEFGAVLKEGIGEDFANKERLAKLFRFASTHDESGAQSVSLADYVSRMKEGQEAIYVIAADSQVAAKSSPQLELFKKKGIEVLLLTDRVDEWLLSHLYDFDGKPLQNVTKGAVDLGKLQDEEEKKKAEEAAAAFKPVLERLQTALGDRTKEVRVTTRLVDSPACLVTESGDMSAHLARLLKQAGQVAPEVKPILEVNPEHALVRKLDTSAHFEDLAHILFDQALLAEGGQLEDPAAYVRRVNSLLLNVAG
;
A
#
# COMPACT_ATOMS: atom_id res chain seq x y z
N MET A 1 17.73 -29.52 -24.06
CA MET A 1 17.54 -28.08 -23.74
C MET A 1 17.45 -27.96 -22.25
N HIS A 2 18.27 -27.10 -21.64
CA HIS A 2 18.33 -26.97 -20.19
C HIS A 2 17.46 -25.80 -19.66
N ASP A 3 17.18 -24.80 -20.48
CA ASP A 3 16.32 -23.66 -20.11
C ASP A 3 15.26 -23.44 -21.18
N ALA A 4 14.01 -23.47 -20.75
CA ALA A 4 12.84 -23.33 -21.60
C ALA A 4 11.93 -22.19 -21.09
N GLU A 5 12.46 -20.97 -21.05
CA GLU A 5 11.74 -19.77 -20.60
C GLU A 5 10.40 -19.55 -21.33
N ALA A 6 10.27 -20.06 -22.55
CA ALA A 6 9.03 -19.97 -23.31
C ALA A 6 7.88 -20.82 -22.74
N LEU A 7 8.19 -21.84 -21.91
CA LEU A 7 7.21 -22.82 -21.42
C LEU A 7 6.51 -22.45 -20.13
N LEU A 8 6.95 -21.39 -19.44
CA LEU A 8 6.30 -20.84 -18.26
C LEU A 8 6.37 -19.30 -18.28
N PRO A 9 5.37 -18.59 -17.72
CA PRO A 9 5.45 -17.16 -17.52
C PRO A 9 6.51 -16.81 -16.49
N LYS A 10 7.04 -15.58 -16.53
CA LYS A 10 8.17 -15.14 -15.67
C LYS A 10 7.83 -15.19 -14.18
N TYR A 11 6.60 -14.94 -13.81
CA TYR A 11 6.14 -15.02 -12.42
C TYR A 11 6.12 -16.46 -11.85
N LEU A 12 6.32 -17.49 -12.71
CA LEU A 12 6.49 -18.89 -12.30
C LEU A 12 7.94 -19.38 -12.47
N ARG A 13 8.94 -18.48 -12.58
CA ARG A 13 10.36 -18.84 -12.79
C ARG A 13 11.00 -19.69 -11.70
N PHE A 14 10.36 -19.82 -10.55
CA PHE A 14 10.78 -20.73 -9.48
C PHE A 14 10.42 -22.19 -9.74
N VAL A 15 9.55 -22.48 -10.72
CA VAL A 15 9.14 -23.84 -11.05
C VAL A 15 10.26 -24.56 -11.80
N LYS A 16 10.61 -25.73 -11.33
CA LYS A 16 11.57 -26.63 -11.97
C LYS A 16 10.88 -27.94 -12.33
N GLY A 17 11.16 -28.45 -13.52
CA GLY A 17 10.55 -29.69 -14.00
C GLY A 17 11.14 -30.14 -15.33
N VAL A 18 10.59 -31.21 -15.86
CA VAL A 18 10.92 -31.75 -17.18
C VAL A 18 9.65 -31.85 -17.99
N ILE A 19 9.72 -31.38 -19.24
CA ILE A 19 8.66 -31.53 -20.24
C ILE A 19 9.23 -32.40 -21.34
N ASP A 20 8.59 -33.54 -21.57
CA ASP A 20 8.93 -34.45 -22.69
C ASP A 20 7.81 -34.40 -23.73
N SER A 21 8.17 -34.07 -24.96
CA SER A 21 7.25 -34.01 -26.07
C SER A 21 8.00 -34.29 -27.38
N ALA A 22 7.44 -35.20 -28.17
CA ALA A 22 7.97 -35.54 -29.51
C ALA A 22 7.71 -34.44 -30.55
N ASP A 23 6.72 -33.57 -30.32
CA ASP A 23 6.17 -32.62 -31.29
C ASP A 23 6.66 -31.18 -31.09
N LEU A 24 7.62 -30.95 -30.18
CA LEU A 24 8.13 -29.59 -29.93
C LEU A 24 8.98 -29.09 -31.11
N PRO A 25 8.59 -27.96 -31.73
CA PRO A 25 9.38 -27.37 -32.78
C PRO A 25 10.65 -26.73 -32.20
N LEU A 26 11.80 -27.26 -32.54
CA LEU A 26 13.10 -26.72 -32.19
C LEU A 26 13.66 -25.94 -33.36
N ASN A 27 14.48 -24.92 -33.11
CA ASN A 27 15.26 -24.27 -34.16
C ASN A 27 16.32 -25.25 -34.76
N VAL A 28 17.03 -24.83 -35.80
CA VAL A 28 18.02 -25.66 -36.47
C VAL A 28 19.13 -26.14 -35.55
N SER A 29 19.51 -25.33 -34.56
CA SER A 29 20.50 -25.67 -33.53
C SER A 29 19.91 -26.51 -32.39
N ARG A 30 18.60 -26.70 -32.33
CA ARG A 30 17.87 -27.39 -31.25
C ARG A 30 18.10 -26.78 -29.83
N GLU A 31 18.52 -25.54 -29.78
CA GLU A 31 18.82 -24.84 -28.49
C GLU A 31 17.67 -23.97 -28.01
N ILE A 32 16.86 -23.45 -28.92
CA ILE A 32 15.76 -22.50 -28.61
C ILE A 32 14.44 -23.06 -29.16
N LEU A 33 13.39 -23.00 -28.35
CA LEU A 33 12.02 -23.28 -28.78
C LEU A 33 11.51 -22.14 -29.67
N GLN A 34 10.96 -22.51 -30.83
CA GLN A 34 10.24 -21.56 -31.66
C GLN A 34 8.83 -21.36 -31.12
N GLU A 35 8.34 -20.14 -31.14
CA GLU A 35 6.93 -19.87 -30.80
C GLU A 35 6.03 -20.62 -31.81
N SER A 36 5.25 -21.54 -31.26
CA SER A 36 4.29 -22.34 -32.02
C SER A 36 3.01 -22.51 -31.21
N ARG A 37 1.96 -23.02 -31.86
CA ARG A 37 0.71 -23.37 -31.16
C ARG A 37 0.94 -24.39 -30.07
N ASP A 38 1.83 -25.34 -30.27
CA ASP A 38 2.11 -26.41 -29.32
C ASP A 38 2.85 -25.88 -28.09
N VAL A 39 3.84 -24.99 -28.28
CA VAL A 39 4.55 -24.29 -27.18
C VAL A 39 3.57 -23.48 -26.36
N LYS A 40 2.65 -22.76 -26.99
CA LYS A 40 1.61 -21.98 -26.28
C LYS A 40 0.67 -22.88 -25.49
N ALA A 41 0.19 -23.98 -26.09
CA ALA A 41 -0.68 -24.94 -25.41
C ALA A 41 0.00 -25.60 -24.21
N ILE A 42 1.28 -25.96 -24.32
CA ILE A 42 2.08 -26.51 -23.23
C ILE A 42 2.24 -25.48 -22.12
N ARG A 43 2.58 -24.22 -22.46
CA ARG A 43 2.70 -23.12 -21.51
C ARG A 43 1.41 -22.92 -20.71
N GLU A 44 0.27 -22.83 -21.39
CA GLU A 44 -1.04 -22.69 -20.75
C GLU A 44 -1.37 -23.89 -19.84
N GLY A 45 -1.11 -25.11 -20.31
CA GLY A 45 -1.31 -26.34 -19.54
C GLY A 45 -0.43 -26.41 -18.29
N CYS A 46 0.86 -26.10 -18.41
CA CYS A 46 1.80 -26.05 -17.29
C CYS A 46 1.40 -24.96 -16.28
N THR A 47 1.09 -23.75 -16.75
CA THR A 47 0.62 -22.66 -15.89
C THR A 47 -0.62 -23.07 -15.10
N LYS A 48 -1.63 -23.61 -15.79
CA LYS A 48 -2.86 -24.09 -15.16
C LYS A 48 -2.57 -25.16 -14.10
N ARG A 49 -1.68 -26.12 -14.39
CA ARG A 49 -1.34 -27.19 -13.43
C ARG A 49 -0.62 -26.65 -12.20
N VAL A 50 0.35 -25.76 -12.39
CA VAL A 50 1.09 -25.13 -11.27
C VAL A 50 0.14 -24.35 -10.38
N LEU A 51 -0.71 -23.48 -10.96
CA LEU A 51 -1.69 -22.72 -10.17
C LEU A 51 -2.64 -23.63 -9.41
N SER A 52 -3.13 -24.73 -10.03
CA SER A 52 -3.99 -25.71 -9.34
C SER A 52 -3.29 -26.38 -8.16
N MET A 53 -2.01 -26.72 -8.30
CA MET A 53 -1.22 -27.28 -7.17
C MET A 53 -1.07 -26.28 -6.02
N LEU A 54 -0.86 -25.01 -6.34
CA LEU A 54 -0.77 -23.97 -5.31
C LEU A 54 -2.12 -23.73 -4.62
N GLU A 55 -3.23 -23.74 -5.38
CA GLU A 55 -4.59 -23.64 -4.84
C GLU A 55 -4.92 -24.83 -3.92
N GLU A 56 -4.55 -26.04 -4.32
CA GLU A 56 -4.71 -27.25 -3.51
C GLU A 56 -3.95 -27.15 -2.17
N LEU A 57 -2.70 -26.66 -2.18
CA LEU A 57 -1.91 -26.45 -0.97
C LEU A 57 -2.47 -25.35 -0.08
N ALA A 58 -2.83 -24.21 -0.69
CA ALA A 58 -3.32 -23.01 0.01
C ALA A 58 -4.61 -23.24 0.77
N ASN A 59 -5.50 -24.10 0.23
CA ASN A 59 -6.85 -24.34 0.74
C ASN A 59 -7.04 -25.76 1.31
N HIS A 60 -5.94 -26.50 1.54
CA HIS A 60 -6.02 -27.87 2.00
C HIS A 60 -6.53 -27.95 3.44
N GLU A 61 -7.32 -29.00 3.78
CA GLU A 61 -7.82 -29.22 5.14
C GLU A 61 -6.70 -29.55 6.13
N ASP A 62 -5.67 -30.27 5.67
CA ASP A 62 -4.50 -30.62 6.47
C ASP A 62 -3.60 -29.42 6.72
N GLN A 63 -3.32 -29.13 7.99
CA GLN A 63 -2.45 -28.03 8.41
C GLN A 63 -1.03 -28.16 7.82
N ALA A 64 -0.46 -29.37 7.75
CA ALA A 64 0.86 -29.57 7.18
C ALA A 64 0.97 -29.14 5.72
N LYS A 65 -0.12 -29.23 4.95
CA LYS A 65 -0.19 -28.74 3.57
C LYS A 65 -0.28 -27.21 3.52
N ARG A 66 -1.05 -26.60 4.40
CA ARG A 66 -1.10 -25.13 4.52
C ARG A 66 0.26 -24.58 4.97
N ASP A 67 0.97 -25.28 5.86
CA ASP A 67 2.32 -24.88 6.27
C ASP A 67 3.31 -24.97 5.11
N GLN A 68 3.18 -25.96 4.22
CA GLN A 68 3.94 -26.02 2.97
C GLN A 68 3.63 -24.82 2.07
N TYR A 69 2.36 -24.41 1.97
CA TYR A 69 2.00 -23.20 1.22
C TYR A 69 2.59 -21.94 1.88
N ALA A 70 2.54 -21.82 3.20
CA ALA A 70 3.12 -20.70 3.93
C ALA A 70 4.65 -20.60 3.71
N ALA A 71 5.37 -21.74 3.76
CA ALA A 71 6.79 -21.79 3.43
C ALA A 71 7.07 -21.40 1.96
N PHE A 72 6.28 -21.90 1.03
CA PHE A 72 6.34 -21.49 -0.37
C PHE A 72 6.11 -19.98 -0.52
N TRP A 73 5.08 -19.44 0.15
CA TRP A 73 4.74 -18.02 0.10
C TRP A 73 5.87 -17.14 0.63
N ALA A 74 6.51 -17.51 1.72
CA ALA A 74 7.64 -16.79 2.31
C ALA A 74 8.82 -16.62 1.32
N GLU A 75 9.05 -17.62 0.46
CA GLU A 75 10.16 -17.60 -0.49
C GLU A 75 9.78 -16.99 -1.85
N PHE A 76 8.58 -17.26 -2.34
CA PHE A 76 8.19 -16.97 -3.71
C PHE A 76 6.96 -16.07 -3.85
N GLY A 77 6.36 -15.63 -2.75
CA GLY A 77 5.15 -14.81 -2.77
C GLY A 77 5.31 -13.51 -3.55
N ALA A 78 6.43 -12.81 -3.36
CA ALA A 78 6.72 -11.57 -4.10
C ALA A 78 6.83 -11.82 -5.61
N VAL A 79 7.43 -12.94 -6.00
CA VAL A 79 7.54 -13.34 -7.42
C VAL A 79 6.17 -13.69 -7.99
N LEU A 80 5.34 -14.42 -7.23
CA LEU A 80 4.00 -14.79 -7.67
C LEU A 80 3.10 -13.56 -7.87
N LYS A 81 3.27 -12.51 -7.04
CA LYS A 81 2.54 -11.23 -7.18
C LYS A 81 2.79 -10.52 -8.51
N GLU A 82 3.96 -10.72 -9.14
CA GLU A 82 4.26 -10.15 -10.47
C GLU A 82 3.24 -10.59 -11.52
N GLY A 83 2.69 -11.80 -11.38
CA GLY A 83 1.73 -12.39 -12.30
C GLY A 83 0.42 -11.62 -12.45
N ILE A 84 0.06 -10.77 -11.48
CA ILE A 84 -1.20 -10.02 -11.51
C ILE A 84 -1.29 -9.07 -12.73
N GLY A 85 -0.16 -8.54 -13.18
CA GLY A 85 -0.07 -7.67 -14.34
C GLY A 85 0.43 -8.37 -15.61
N GLU A 86 0.91 -9.63 -15.50
CA GLU A 86 1.42 -10.39 -16.62
C GLU A 86 0.40 -11.38 -17.22
N ASP A 87 -0.49 -11.93 -16.37
CA ASP A 87 -1.40 -13.02 -16.73
C ASP A 87 -2.86 -12.67 -16.42
N PHE A 88 -3.46 -11.88 -17.29
CA PHE A 88 -4.86 -11.46 -17.15
C PHE A 88 -5.84 -12.62 -17.14
N ALA A 89 -5.54 -13.72 -17.83
CA ALA A 89 -6.40 -14.90 -17.91
C ALA A 89 -6.51 -15.61 -16.54
N ASN A 90 -5.47 -15.53 -15.71
CA ASN A 90 -5.42 -16.16 -14.41
C ASN A 90 -5.49 -15.15 -13.24
N LYS A 91 -5.83 -13.90 -13.50
CA LYS A 91 -5.84 -12.81 -12.51
C LYS A 91 -6.62 -13.16 -11.25
N GLU A 92 -7.84 -13.66 -11.38
CA GLU A 92 -8.68 -14.04 -10.24
C GLU A 92 -8.09 -15.21 -9.44
N ARG A 93 -7.48 -16.17 -10.13
CA ARG A 93 -6.80 -17.30 -9.48
C ARG A 93 -5.59 -16.84 -8.67
N LEU A 94 -4.79 -15.96 -9.27
CA LEU A 94 -3.62 -15.36 -8.60
C LEU A 94 -4.04 -14.57 -7.37
N ALA A 95 -5.08 -13.74 -7.46
CA ALA A 95 -5.58 -12.95 -6.34
C ALA A 95 -6.00 -13.82 -5.15
N LYS A 96 -6.58 -15.01 -5.38
CA LYS A 96 -6.94 -15.98 -4.32
C LYS A 96 -5.71 -16.61 -3.65
N LEU A 97 -4.59 -16.67 -4.35
CA LEU A 97 -3.34 -17.22 -3.83
C LEU A 97 -2.56 -16.23 -2.97
N PHE A 98 -2.76 -14.93 -3.12
CA PHE A 98 -1.98 -13.94 -2.39
C PHE A 98 -2.21 -13.98 -0.88
N ARG A 99 -1.14 -13.68 -0.15
CA ARG A 99 -1.14 -13.55 1.31
C ARG A 99 -0.51 -12.22 1.70
N PHE A 100 -1.06 -11.60 2.70
CA PHE A 100 -0.65 -10.30 3.20
C PHE A 100 -0.49 -10.33 4.72
N ALA A 101 0.35 -9.47 5.25
CA ALA A 101 0.28 -9.10 6.64
C ALA A 101 -0.94 -8.18 6.86
N SER A 102 -1.45 -8.11 8.07
CA SER A 102 -2.67 -7.39 8.38
C SER A 102 -2.60 -6.78 9.78
N THR A 103 -3.41 -5.75 10.01
CA THR A 103 -3.60 -5.20 11.36
C THR A 103 -4.40 -6.13 12.28
N HIS A 104 -5.00 -7.18 11.74
CA HIS A 104 -5.70 -8.21 12.51
C HIS A 104 -4.71 -9.14 13.25
N ASP A 105 -3.52 -9.35 12.70
CA ASP A 105 -2.48 -10.20 13.27
C ASP A 105 -1.24 -9.38 13.63
N GLU A 106 -0.89 -9.38 14.91
CA GLU A 106 0.28 -8.67 15.42
C GLU A 106 1.61 -9.34 15.04
N SER A 107 1.60 -10.63 14.68
CA SER A 107 2.82 -11.38 14.31
C SER A 107 3.54 -10.76 13.10
N GLY A 108 2.79 -10.10 12.22
CA GLY A 108 3.29 -9.54 10.98
C GLY A 108 3.54 -10.60 9.89
N ALA A 109 3.12 -11.83 10.10
CA ALA A 109 3.20 -12.86 9.07
C ALA A 109 2.29 -12.52 7.88
N GLN A 110 2.75 -12.78 6.67
CA GLN A 110 1.92 -12.71 5.47
C GLN A 110 1.06 -13.98 5.37
N SER A 111 0.01 -14.06 6.18
CA SER A 111 -0.85 -15.23 6.32
C SER A 111 -2.29 -14.98 5.85
N VAL A 112 -2.71 -13.73 5.72
CA VAL A 112 -4.08 -13.34 5.42
C VAL A 112 -4.32 -13.33 3.91
N SER A 113 -5.29 -14.12 3.44
CA SER A 113 -5.78 -14.05 2.07
C SER A 113 -6.80 -12.92 1.91
N LEU A 114 -7.07 -12.50 0.65
CA LEU A 114 -8.15 -11.55 0.37
C LEU A 114 -9.53 -12.12 0.76
N ALA A 115 -9.73 -13.43 0.62
CA ALA A 115 -10.97 -14.10 1.03
C ALA A 115 -11.14 -14.08 2.56
N ASP A 116 -10.06 -14.32 3.32
CA ASP A 116 -10.10 -14.20 4.78
C ASP A 116 -10.44 -12.78 5.22
N TYR A 117 -9.83 -11.78 4.58
CA TYR A 117 -10.17 -10.38 4.83
C TYR A 117 -11.65 -10.09 4.59
N VAL A 118 -12.17 -10.47 3.40
CA VAL A 118 -13.58 -10.24 3.03
C VAL A 118 -14.51 -10.92 4.02
N SER A 119 -14.18 -12.14 4.49
CA SER A 119 -15.00 -12.87 5.48
C SER A 119 -15.10 -12.16 6.84
N ARG A 120 -14.12 -11.30 7.17
CA ARG A 120 -14.06 -10.52 8.42
C ARG A 120 -14.48 -9.07 8.26
N MET A 121 -14.86 -8.65 7.04
CA MET A 121 -15.35 -7.29 6.82
C MET A 121 -16.55 -6.98 7.70
N LYS A 122 -16.61 -5.76 8.21
CA LYS A 122 -17.75 -5.29 9.01
C LYS A 122 -19.00 -5.12 8.15
N GLU A 123 -20.15 -5.27 8.76
CA GLU A 123 -21.41 -4.92 8.10
C GLU A 123 -21.37 -3.46 7.64
N GLY A 124 -21.69 -3.22 6.38
CA GLY A 124 -21.60 -1.90 5.75
C GLY A 124 -20.23 -1.49 5.26
N GLN A 125 -19.18 -2.29 5.46
CA GLN A 125 -17.88 -2.05 4.86
C GLN A 125 -17.92 -2.32 3.34
N GLU A 126 -17.47 -1.36 2.55
CA GLU A 126 -17.60 -1.41 1.09
C GLU A 126 -16.29 -1.70 0.38
N ALA A 127 -15.13 -1.54 1.04
CA ALA A 127 -13.81 -1.69 0.45
C ALA A 127 -12.87 -2.57 1.27
N ILE A 128 -11.88 -3.16 0.59
CA ILE A 128 -10.70 -3.77 1.18
C ILE A 128 -9.67 -2.67 1.39
N TYR A 129 -9.34 -2.35 2.64
CA TYR A 129 -8.39 -1.29 2.95
C TYR A 129 -6.96 -1.84 2.97
N VAL A 130 -6.06 -1.12 2.32
CA VAL A 130 -4.64 -1.49 2.21
C VAL A 130 -3.75 -0.28 2.49
N ILE A 131 -2.56 -0.53 3.03
CA ILE A 131 -1.50 0.48 3.14
C ILE A 131 -0.21 -0.07 2.55
N ALA A 132 0.42 0.70 1.65
CA ALA A 132 1.75 0.37 1.12
C ALA A 132 2.81 1.19 1.87
N ALA A 133 3.85 0.52 2.37
CA ALA A 133 4.92 1.15 3.15
C ALA A 133 6.25 0.41 3.00
N ASP A 134 7.36 1.09 3.34
CA ASP A 134 8.72 0.54 3.23
C ASP A 134 9.01 -0.62 4.20
N SER A 135 8.21 -0.75 5.26
CA SER A 135 8.31 -1.83 6.25
C SER A 135 7.02 -2.03 7.03
N GLN A 136 6.88 -3.18 7.66
CA GLN A 136 5.73 -3.45 8.55
C GLN A 136 5.68 -2.50 9.75
N VAL A 137 6.83 -2.10 10.28
CA VAL A 137 6.91 -1.14 11.39
C VAL A 137 6.35 0.20 10.94
N ALA A 138 6.77 0.69 9.77
CA ALA A 138 6.27 1.94 9.19
C ALA A 138 4.76 1.86 8.91
N ALA A 139 4.29 0.76 8.31
CA ALA A 139 2.87 0.55 8.06
C ALA A 139 2.05 0.55 9.35
N LYS A 140 2.43 -0.24 10.35
CA LYS A 140 1.73 -0.35 11.65
C LYS A 140 1.72 0.96 12.44
N SER A 141 2.75 1.79 12.30
CA SER A 141 2.90 3.08 13.01
C SER A 141 2.27 4.26 12.25
N SER A 142 1.76 4.03 11.05
CA SER A 142 1.23 5.10 10.21
C SER A 142 0.04 5.80 10.87
N PRO A 143 0.06 7.15 10.96
CA PRO A 143 -1.08 7.93 11.43
C PRO A 143 -2.38 7.66 10.65
N GLN A 144 -2.26 7.29 9.39
CA GLN A 144 -3.39 7.01 8.51
C GLN A 144 -4.21 5.78 8.95
N LEU A 145 -3.66 4.94 9.85
CA LEU A 145 -4.36 3.79 10.42
C LEU A 145 -5.16 4.09 11.70
N GLU A 146 -5.03 5.29 12.28
CA GLU A 146 -5.62 5.60 13.59
C GLU A 146 -7.13 5.41 13.59
N LEU A 147 -7.84 5.95 12.58
CA LEU A 147 -9.29 5.80 12.45
C LEU A 147 -9.70 4.33 12.28
N PHE A 148 -8.96 3.57 11.48
CA PHE A 148 -9.23 2.15 11.24
C PHE A 148 -9.07 1.35 12.52
N LYS A 149 -8.01 1.60 13.28
CA LYS A 149 -7.78 1.00 14.60
C LYS A 149 -8.90 1.36 15.58
N LYS A 150 -9.27 2.64 15.67
CA LYS A 150 -10.36 3.13 16.54
C LYS A 150 -11.70 2.45 16.20
N LYS A 151 -11.98 2.26 14.92
CA LYS A 151 -13.22 1.61 14.46
C LYS A 151 -13.09 0.08 14.39
N GLY A 152 -11.92 -0.48 14.68
CA GLY A 152 -11.64 -1.93 14.60
C GLY A 152 -11.83 -2.46 13.18
N ILE A 153 -11.44 -1.69 12.17
CA ILE A 153 -11.45 -2.07 10.76
C ILE A 153 -10.06 -2.63 10.41
N GLU A 154 -10.03 -3.81 9.81
CA GLU A 154 -8.80 -4.43 9.36
C GLU A 154 -8.22 -3.68 8.16
N VAL A 155 -6.86 -3.55 8.12
CA VAL A 155 -6.12 -3.01 7.00
C VAL A 155 -5.00 -3.97 6.63
N LEU A 156 -4.87 -4.32 5.35
CA LEU A 156 -3.76 -5.13 4.84
C LEU A 156 -2.49 -4.29 4.74
N LEU A 157 -1.37 -4.87 5.19
CA LEU A 157 -0.06 -4.22 5.21
C LEU A 157 0.77 -4.75 4.03
N LEU A 158 0.98 -3.92 3.04
CA LEU A 158 1.68 -4.22 1.81
C LEU A 158 3.10 -3.64 1.91
N THR A 159 4.09 -4.51 2.05
CA THR A 159 5.49 -4.11 2.31
C THR A 159 6.51 -4.71 1.35
N ASP A 160 6.04 -5.47 0.37
CA ASP A 160 6.89 -5.94 -0.72
C ASP A 160 7.00 -4.86 -1.81
N ARG A 161 8.16 -4.71 -2.42
CA ARG A 161 8.35 -3.72 -3.51
C ARG A 161 7.39 -3.93 -4.68
N VAL A 162 6.97 -5.17 -4.92
CA VAL A 162 6.02 -5.53 -5.96
C VAL A 162 4.58 -5.11 -5.63
N ASP A 163 4.28 -4.73 -4.40
CA ASP A 163 2.91 -4.41 -3.98
C ASP A 163 2.36 -3.14 -4.63
N GLU A 164 3.20 -2.18 -4.97
CA GLU A 164 2.77 -1.02 -5.78
C GLU A 164 2.37 -1.44 -7.21
N TRP A 165 3.10 -2.40 -7.78
CA TRP A 165 2.73 -3.01 -9.05
C TRP A 165 1.41 -3.79 -8.92
N LEU A 166 1.26 -4.55 -7.84
CA LEU A 166 0.02 -5.26 -7.54
C LEU A 166 -1.17 -4.30 -7.47
N LEU A 167 -1.07 -3.19 -6.72
CA LEU A 167 -2.14 -2.19 -6.58
C LEU A 167 -2.48 -1.48 -7.89
N SER A 168 -1.54 -1.39 -8.83
CA SER A 168 -1.80 -0.82 -10.15
C SER A 168 -2.53 -1.76 -11.10
N HIS A 169 -2.69 -3.04 -10.74
CA HIS A 169 -3.33 -4.07 -11.56
C HIS A 169 -4.51 -4.77 -10.87
N LEU A 170 -4.55 -4.82 -9.55
CA LEU A 170 -5.63 -5.43 -8.79
C LEU A 170 -6.51 -4.35 -8.16
N TYR A 171 -7.62 -4.04 -8.81
CA TYR A 171 -8.52 -2.95 -8.38
C TYR A 171 -9.62 -3.42 -7.45
N ASP A 172 -10.03 -4.68 -7.56
CA ASP A 172 -11.09 -5.28 -6.74
C ASP A 172 -10.85 -6.77 -6.51
N PHE A 173 -11.49 -7.29 -5.48
CA PHE A 173 -11.60 -8.71 -5.21
C PHE A 173 -13.00 -9.02 -4.69
N ASP A 174 -13.67 -9.99 -5.29
CA ASP A 174 -15.05 -10.39 -4.95
C ASP A 174 -16.04 -9.20 -4.93
N GLY A 175 -15.89 -8.30 -5.92
CA GLY A 175 -16.70 -7.09 -6.05
C GLY A 175 -16.42 -6.00 -5.00
N LYS A 176 -15.36 -6.15 -4.19
CA LYS A 176 -14.91 -5.16 -3.22
C LYS A 176 -13.66 -4.46 -3.73
N PRO A 177 -13.69 -3.12 -3.93
CA PRO A 177 -12.52 -2.38 -4.38
C PRO A 177 -11.40 -2.42 -3.34
N LEU A 178 -10.14 -2.48 -3.80
CA LEU A 178 -8.98 -2.25 -2.96
C LEU A 178 -8.73 -0.75 -2.84
N GLN A 179 -8.78 -0.23 -1.61
CA GLN A 179 -8.56 1.19 -1.34
C GLN A 179 -7.28 1.39 -0.54
N ASN A 180 -6.31 2.08 -1.15
CA ASN A 180 -5.10 2.49 -0.45
C ASN A 180 -5.41 3.67 0.47
N VAL A 181 -5.23 3.49 1.79
CA VAL A 181 -5.55 4.50 2.81
C VAL A 181 -4.64 5.72 2.77
N THR A 182 -3.52 5.68 2.04
CA THR A 182 -2.63 6.82 1.84
C THR A 182 -3.08 7.75 0.71
N LYS A 183 -4.16 7.40 0.00
CA LYS A 183 -4.64 8.12 -1.18
C LYS A 183 -6.07 8.63 -0.99
N GLY A 184 -6.29 9.86 -1.41
CA GLY A 184 -7.60 10.48 -1.39
C GLY A 184 -8.20 10.68 0.01
N ALA A 185 -9.46 11.06 0.05
CA ALA A 185 -10.24 11.09 1.28
C ALA A 185 -10.62 9.67 1.69
N VAL A 186 -10.59 9.39 2.99
CA VAL A 186 -11.13 8.14 3.50
C VAL A 186 -12.63 8.28 3.61
N ASP A 187 -13.33 7.57 2.73
CA ASP A 187 -14.77 7.38 2.84
C ASP A 187 -15.02 5.98 3.42
N LEU A 188 -15.53 5.93 4.64
CA LEU A 188 -15.91 4.69 5.29
C LEU A 188 -17.38 4.29 4.99
N GLY A 189 -18.05 5.03 4.09
CA GLY A 189 -19.43 4.75 3.72
C GLY A 189 -20.34 4.71 4.93
N LYS A 190 -21.06 3.62 5.10
CA LYS A 190 -22.01 3.41 6.21
C LYS A 190 -21.37 3.20 7.58
N LEU A 191 -20.04 3.04 7.65
CA LEU A 191 -19.30 2.92 8.92
C LEU A 191 -18.96 4.29 9.53
N GLN A 192 -19.27 5.38 8.84
CA GLN A 192 -19.10 6.75 9.34
C GLN A 192 -20.45 7.32 9.74
N ASP A 193 -20.55 7.75 11.01
CA ASP A 193 -21.78 8.34 11.54
C ASP A 193 -22.04 9.72 10.92
N GLU A 194 -23.30 10.05 10.68
CA GLU A 194 -23.71 11.38 10.17
C GLU A 194 -23.30 12.51 11.11
N GLU A 195 -23.26 12.24 12.43
CA GLU A 195 -22.76 13.20 13.42
C GLU A 195 -21.26 13.46 13.27
N GLU A 196 -20.46 12.40 12.97
CA GLU A 196 -19.03 12.55 12.70
C GLU A 196 -18.78 13.39 11.45
N LYS A 197 -19.56 13.17 10.38
CA LYS A 197 -19.48 13.98 9.15
C LYS A 197 -19.79 15.44 9.40
N LYS A 198 -20.90 15.71 10.10
CA LYS A 198 -21.31 17.07 10.44
C LYS A 198 -20.28 17.81 11.30
N LYS A 199 -19.71 17.14 12.31
CA LYS A 199 -18.63 17.69 13.13
C LYS A 199 -17.39 18.01 12.31
N ALA A 200 -17.05 17.14 11.32
CA ALA A 200 -15.93 17.38 10.43
C ALA A 200 -16.14 18.61 9.55
N GLU A 201 -17.35 18.80 9.01
CA GLU A 201 -17.71 19.97 8.22
C GLU A 201 -17.68 21.26 9.04
N GLU A 202 -18.23 21.23 10.26
CA GLU A 202 -18.19 22.35 11.20
C GLU A 202 -16.74 22.70 11.59
N ALA A 203 -15.91 21.70 11.86
CA ALA A 203 -14.50 21.90 12.14
C ALA A 203 -13.76 22.47 10.93
N ALA A 204 -14.01 21.97 9.74
CA ALA A 204 -13.40 22.50 8.51
C ALA A 204 -13.74 23.99 8.31
N ALA A 205 -14.99 24.37 8.53
CA ALA A 205 -15.42 25.76 8.44
C ALA A 205 -14.76 26.66 9.51
N ALA A 206 -14.68 26.19 10.73
CA ALA A 206 -14.05 26.92 11.84
C ALA A 206 -12.53 27.09 11.65
N PHE A 207 -11.85 26.07 11.11
CA PHE A 207 -10.40 26.07 10.89
C PHE A 207 -9.96 26.73 9.59
N LYS A 208 -10.87 27.14 8.73
CA LYS A 208 -10.54 27.71 7.40
C LYS A 208 -9.45 28.79 7.45
N PRO A 209 -9.46 29.80 8.36
CA PRO A 209 -8.40 30.80 8.43
C PRO A 209 -7.01 30.21 8.74
N VAL A 210 -6.96 29.19 9.62
CA VAL A 210 -5.70 28.49 9.97
C VAL A 210 -5.18 27.68 8.80
N LEU A 211 -6.07 27.01 8.05
CA LEU A 211 -5.71 26.23 6.87
C LEU A 211 -5.12 27.13 5.77
N GLU A 212 -5.71 28.29 5.51
CA GLU A 212 -5.20 29.28 4.56
C GLU A 212 -3.82 29.81 4.96
N ARG A 213 -3.60 30.05 6.24
CA ARG A 213 -2.27 30.45 6.77
C ARG A 213 -1.25 29.34 6.65
N LEU A 214 -1.63 28.07 6.95
CA LEU A 214 -0.77 26.89 6.76
C LEU A 214 -0.40 26.71 5.28
N GLN A 215 -1.38 26.82 4.38
CA GLN A 215 -1.14 26.75 2.94
C GLN A 215 -0.15 27.83 2.48
N THR A 216 -0.29 29.06 3.00
CA THR A 216 0.60 30.16 2.67
C THR A 216 2.03 29.92 3.20
N ALA A 217 2.16 29.46 4.45
CA ALA A 217 3.45 29.19 5.06
C ALA A 217 4.20 28.03 4.39
N LEU A 218 3.49 26.98 3.97
CA LEU A 218 4.07 25.80 3.33
C LEU A 218 4.33 26.01 1.83
N GLY A 219 3.60 26.93 1.19
CA GLY A 219 3.76 27.29 -0.22
C GLY A 219 3.72 26.07 -1.15
N ASP A 220 4.77 25.91 -1.95
CA ASP A 220 4.89 24.85 -2.96
C ASP A 220 5.15 23.44 -2.40
N ARG A 221 5.36 23.29 -1.09
CA ARG A 221 5.60 22.00 -0.46
C ARG A 221 4.36 21.10 -0.40
N THR A 222 3.18 21.69 -0.46
CA THR A 222 1.90 20.98 -0.40
C THR A 222 0.95 21.48 -1.50
N LYS A 223 0.14 20.56 -2.02
CA LYS A 223 -0.92 20.87 -2.98
C LYS A 223 -2.09 21.57 -2.29
N GLU A 224 -2.45 21.10 -1.11
CA GLU A 224 -3.59 21.54 -0.33
C GLU A 224 -3.34 21.28 1.14
N VAL A 225 -3.94 22.10 2.01
CA VAL A 225 -4.04 21.83 3.46
C VAL A 225 -5.53 21.74 3.80
N ARG A 226 -5.91 20.64 4.48
CA ARG A 226 -7.31 20.41 4.87
C ARG A 226 -7.44 19.72 6.21
N VAL A 227 -8.61 19.82 6.85
CA VAL A 227 -8.92 19.03 8.04
C VAL A 227 -9.23 17.58 7.65
N THR A 228 -9.02 16.68 8.60
CA THR A 228 -9.35 15.27 8.43
C THR A 228 -9.93 14.66 9.68
N THR A 229 -10.75 13.63 9.52
CA THR A 229 -11.27 12.79 10.60
C THR A 229 -10.51 11.47 10.74
N ARG A 230 -9.53 11.20 9.86
CA ARG A 230 -8.76 9.95 9.94
C ARG A 230 -7.78 9.90 11.11
N LEU A 231 -7.43 11.05 11.65
CA LEU A 231 -6.49 11.17 12.77
C LEU A 231 -7.22 11.20 14.11
N VAL A 232 -6.63 10.51 15.08
CA VAL A 232 -7.13 10.45 16.46
C VAL A 232 -6.11 11.07 17.41
N ASP A 233 -4.87 10.59 17.36
CA ASP A 233 -3.78 10.99 18.26
C ASP A 233 -2.74 11.86 17.56
N SER A 234 -2.56 11.71 16.26
CA SER A 234 -1.58 12.48 15.49
C SER A 234 -2.10 13.85 15.09
N PRO A 235 -1.22 14.88 15.03
CA PRO A 235 -1.61 16.23 14.63
C PRO A 235 -1.85 16.39 13.13
N ALA A 236 -1.12 15.63 12.31
CA ALA A 236 -1.20 15.70 10.86
C ALA A 236 -0.70 14.43 10.19
N CYS A 237 -1.10 14.24 8.93
CA CYS A 237 -0.52 13.24 8.02
C CYS A 237 -0.48 13.79 6.58
N LEU A 238 0.27 13.12 5.71
CA LEU A 238 0.30 13.43 4.29
C LEU A 238 -0.50 12.38 3.52
N VAL A 239 -1.19 12.83 2.49
CA VAL A 239 -1.89 11.95 1.54
C VAL A 239 -1.66 12.44 0.12
N THR A 240 -1.85 11.57 -0.87
CA THR A 240 -1.87 11.95 -2.28
C THR A 240 -3.29 11.89 -2.83
N GLU A 241 -3.57 12.56 -3.93
CA GLU A 241 -4.85 12.41 -4.62
C GLU A 241 -5.08 10.95 -5.05
N SER A 242 -6.33 10.57 -5.19
CA SER A 242 -6.69 9.19 -5.58
C SER A 242 -6.08 8.77 -6.93
N GLY A 243 -5.98 9.69 -7.88
CA GLY A 243 -5.42 9.47 -9.22
C GLY A 243 -3.91 9.65 -9.32
N ASP A 244 -3.27 10.26 -8.32
CA ASP A 244 -1.84 10.52 -8.34
C ASP A 244 -1.03 9.26 -7.96
N MET A 245 0.25 9.28 -8.30
CA MET A 245 1.20 8.27 -7.82
C MET A 245 1.32 8.34 -6.30
N SER A 246 1.39 7.19 -5.63
CA SER A 246 1.64 7.17 -4.17
C SER A 246 3.03 7.73 -3.86
N ALA A 247 3.17 8.37 -2.68
CA ALA A 247 4.48 8.84 -2.21
C ALA A 247 5.48 7.66 -2.07
N HIS A 248 4.99 6.49 -1.70
CA HIS A 248 5.79 5.26 -1.60
C HIS A 248 6.33 4.83 -2.97
N LEU A 249 5.47 4.74 -4.01
CA LEU A 249 5.90 4.40 -5.37
C LEU A 249 6.90 5.43 -5.92
N ALA A 250 6.67 6.72 -5.71
CA ALA A 250 7.59 7.77 -6.13
C ALA A 250 8.98 7.61 -5.50
N ARG A 251 9.04 7.21 -4.20
CA ARG A 251 10.31 6.90 -3.52
C ARG A 251 11.00 5.67 -4.13
N LEU A 252 10.26 4.59 -4.38
CA LEU A 252 10.82 3.37 -5.00
C LEU A 252 11.43 3.65 -6.38
N LEU A 253 10.75 4.44 -7.21
CA LEU A 253 11.26 4.83 -8.53
C LEU A 253 12.54 5.66 -8.42
N LYS A 254 12.59 6.64 -7.50
CA LYS A 254 13.81 7.42 -7.25
C LYS A 254 14.97 6.55 -6.76
N GLN A 255 14.72 5.61 -5.86
CA GLN A 255 15.72 4.64 -5.39
C GLN A 255 16.25 3.74 -6.52
N ALA A 256 15.40 3.42 -7.49
CA ALA A 256 15.78 2.66 -8.69
C ALA A 256 16.47 3.52 -9.77
N GLY A 257 16.75 4.80 -9.49
CA GLY A 257 17.35 5.73 -10.44
C GLY A 257 16.44 6.17 -11.58
N GLN A 258 15.12 5.97 -11.43
CA GLN A 258 14.12 6.38 -12.41
C GLN A 258 13.57 7.77 -12.08
N VAL A 259 13.14 8.48 -13.13
CA VAL A 259 12.46 9.78 -12.98
C VAL A 259 11.04 9.53 -12.52
N ALA A 260 10.72 9.93 -11.28
CA ALA A 260 9.34 9.94 -10.80
C ALA A 260 8.72 11.33 -11.03
N PRO A 261 7.44 11.41 -11.41
CA PRO A 261 6.73 12.68 -11.40
C PRO A 261 6.80 13.34 -10.02
N GLU A 262 6.89 14.64 -9.98
CA GLU A 262 6.76 15.38 -8.73
C GLU A 262 5.30 15.40 -8.32
N VAL A 263 4.99 14.70 -7.23
CA VAL A 263 3.65 14.66 -6.64
C VAL A 263 3.70 15.49 -5.36
N LYS A 264 2.97 16.62 -5.35
CA LYS A 264 2.82 17.44 -4.15
C LYS A 264 1.78 16.79 -3.23
N PRO A 265 2.14 16.47 -1.97
CA PRO A 265 1.20 15.88 -1.04
C PRO A 265 0.13 16.88 -0.59
N ILE A 266 -0.95 16.36 -0.05
CA ILE A 266 -1.96 17.08 0.69
C ILE A 266 -1.64 16.92 2.17
N LEU A 267 -1.57 18.02 2.92
CA LEU A 267 -1.44 17.99 4.37
C LEU A 267 -2.83 17.90 5.00
N GLU A 268 -3.12 16.80 5.65
CA GLU A 268 -4.32 16.63 6.45
C GLU A 268 -4.00 16.89 7.91
N VAL A 269 -4.77 17.77 8.56
CA VAL A 269 -4.58 18.16 9.97
C VAL A 269 -5.75 17.74 10.84
N ASN A 270 -5.44 17.35 12.06
CA ASN A 270 -6.42 16.99 13.09
C ASN A 270 -6.83 18.24 13.88
N PRO A 271 -8.04 18.80 13.68
CA PRO A 271 -8.49 20.00 14.36
C PRO A 271 -8.66 19.82 15.88
N GLU A 272 -8.78 18.58 16.34
CA GLU A 272 -8.94 18.27 17.75
C GLU A 272 -7.60 18.16 18.50
N HIS A 273 -6.49 18.02 17.77
CA HIS A 273 -5.17 17.88 18.37
C HIS A 273 -4.71 19.17 19.05
N ALA A 274 -4.18 19.08 20.28
CA ALA A 274 -3.79 20.24 21.09
C ALA A 274 -2.77 21.16 20.39
N LEU A 275 -1.82 20.59 19.64
CA LEU A 275 -0.84 21.37 18.86
C LEU A 275 -1.53 22.17 17.76
N VAL A 276 -2.46 21.56 17.02
CA VAL A 276 -3.18 22.20 15.91
C VAL A 276 -4.06 23.33 16.41
N ARG A 277 -4.76 23.14 17.53
CA ARG A 277 -5.57 24.18 18.19
C ARG A 277 -4.76 25.40 18.65
N LYS A 278 -3.48 25.20 19.00
CA LYS A 278 -2.59 26.29 19.45
C LYS A 278 -1.89 27.01 18.30
N LEU A 279 -1.96 26.51 17.06
CA LEU A 279 -1.29 27.14 15.93
C LEU A 279 -1.72 28.59 15.74
N ASP A 280 -3.02 28.87 15.75
CA ASP A 280 -3.57 30.18 15.39
C ASP A 280 -3.04 31.32 16.29
N THR A 281 -2.85 31.03 17.58
CA THR A 281 -2.39 31.99 18.57
C THR A 281 -0.88 31.99 18.76
N SER A 282 -0.14 31.13 18.07
CA SER A 282 1.31 31.01 18.28
C SER A 282 2.07 32.14 17.59
N ALA A 283 3.02 32.75 18.31
CA ALA A 283 4.01 33.67 17.75
C ALA A 283 4.99 32.98 16.77
N HIS A 284 5.08 31.63 16.83
CA HIS A 284 5.97 30.80 16.00
C HIS A 284 5.21 30.01 14.95
N PHE A 285 4.15 30.58 14.39
CA PHE A 285 3.24 29.91 13.46
C PHE A 285 3.98 29.26 12.27
N GLU A 286 4.87 30.00 11.62
CA GLU A 286 5.61 29.52 10.44
C GLU A 286 6.52 28.33 10.76
N ASP A 287 7.27 28.41 11.87
CA ASP A 287 8.14 27.30 12.30
C ASP A 287 7.29 26.06 12.64
N LEU A 288 6.18 26.23 13.34
CA LEU A 288 5.26 25.13 13.67
C LEU A 288 4.62 24.52 12.43
N ALA A 289 4.24 25.33 11.43
CA ALA A 289 3.70 24.85 10.16
C ALA A 289 4.71 23.93 9.45
N HIS A 290 5.96 24.37 9.33
CA HIS A 290 7.03 23.56 8.73
C HIS A 290 7.33 22.31 9.54
N ILE A 291 7.40 22.40 10.88
CA ILE A 291 7.64 21.23 11.73
C ILE A 291 6.50 20.23 11.61
N LEU A 292 5.25 20.69 11.58
CA LEU A 292 4.08 19.83 11.42
C LEU A 292 4.13 19.02 10.10
N PHE A 293 4.49 19.72 9.00
CA PHE A 293 4.66 19.06 7.70
C PHE A 293 5.83 18.07 7.72
N ASP A 294 6.99 18.48 8.26
CA ASP A 294 8.19 17.66 8.29
C ASP A 294 7.98 16.41 9.16
N GLN A 295 7.27 16.52 10.28
CA GLN A 295 6.90 15.39 11.13
C GLN A 295 5.95 14.43 10.42
N ALA A 296 4.95 14.94 9.72
CA ALA A 296 4.05 14.12 8.92
C ALA A 296 4.81 13.38 7.80
N LEU A 297 5.76 14.04 7.14
CA LEU A 297 6.63 13.41 6.13
C LEU A 297 7.50 12.29 6.72
N LEU A 298 8.12 12.54 7.88
CA LEU A 298 8.92 11.53 8.58
C LEU A 298 8.09 10.33 9.04
N ALA A 299 6.88 10.57 9.53
CA ALA A 299 5.96 9.52 9.96
C ALA A 299 5.55 8.56 8.82
N GLU A 300 5.62 9.03 7.59
CA GLU A 300 5.36 8.21 6.38
C GLU A 300 6.63 7.58 5.77
N GLY A 301 7.76 7.68 6.47
CA GLY A 301 9.05 7.17 5.98
C GLY A 301 9.70 8.06 4.92
N GLY A 302 9.21 9.30 4.74
CA GLY A 302 9.82 10.28 3.85
C GLY A 302 11.15 10.82 4.39
N GLN A 303 11.93 11.44 3.51
CA GLN A 303 13.18 12.10 3.86
C GLN A 303 12.99 13.63 3.79
N LEU A 304 13.53 14.34 4.77
CA LEU A 304 13.53 15.79 4.77
C LEU A 304 14.52 16.32 3.72
N GLU A 305 14.13 17.36 2.98
CA GLU A 305 15.00 18.04 2.04
C GLU A 305 16.13 18.80 2.77
N ASP A 306 15.80 19.46 3.89
CA ASP A 306 16.77 20.14 4.77
C ASP A 306 16.57 19.68 6.24
N PRO A 307 17.20 18.55 6.65
CA PRO A 307 17.14 18.08 8.03
C PRO A 307 17.73 19.08 9.02
N ALA A 308 18.71 19.89 8.59
CA ALA A 308 19.34 20.89 9.46
C ALA A 308 18.37 22.04 9.78
N ALA A 309 17.57 22.48 8.81
CA ALA A 309 16.51 23.48 9.06
C ALA A 309 15.46 22.97 10.03
N TYR A 310 15.04 21.72 9.88
CA TYR A 310 14.11 21.08 10.81
C TYR A 310 14.64 21.09 12.25
N VAL A 311 15.90 20.63 12.43
CA VAL A 311 16.55 20.60 13.76
C VAL A 311 16.66 22.01 14.35
N ARG A 312 17.02 23.03 13.56
CA ARG A 312 17.08 24.42 14.02
C ARG A 312 15.74 24.94 14.51
N ARG A 313 14.64 24.69 13.75
CA ARG A 313 13.29 25.09 14.14
C ARG A 313 12.85 24.42 15.44
N VAL A 314 13.06 23.10 15.55
CA VAL A 314 12.72 22.34 16.78
C VAL A 314 13.51 22.89 17.97
N ASN A 315 14.82 23.10 17.84
CA ASN A 315 15.64 23.65 18.92
C ASN A 315 15.21 25.05 19.34
N SER A 316 14.83 25.90 18.38
CA SER A 316 14.32 27.26 18.68
C SER A 316 13.05 27.18 19.54
N LEU A 317 12.11 26.30 19.23
CA LEU A 317 10.89 26.12 20.01
C LEU A 317 11.16 25.51 21.39
N LEU A 318 12.08 24.53 21.48
CA LEU A 318 12.46 23.91 22.76
C LEU A 318 13.10 24.93 23.73
N LEU A 319 13.91 25.85 23.23
CA LEU A 319 14.51 26.91 24.02
C LEU A 319 13.44 27.84 24.62
N ASN A 320 12.37 28.14 23.89
CA ASN A 320 11.26 28.95 24.38
C ASN A 320 10.41 28.24 25.46
N VAL A 321 10.47 26.91 25.52
CA VAL A 321 9.79 26.12 26.55
C VAL A 321 10.68 25.90 27.78
N ALA A 322 12.00 25.88 27.59
CA ALA A 322 12.97 25.61 28.65
C ALA A 322 13.37 26.87 29.46
N GLY A 323 13.04 28.06 28.99
CA GLY A 323 13.26 29.35 29.69
C GLY A 323 11.98 29.91 30.24
#